data_0aeb1c051d52e774e1c6e4766d9ad7f1
#
_entry.id   0aeb1c051d52e774e1c6e4766d9ad7f1
#
_cell.length_a   1.000
_cell.length_b   1.000
_cell.length_c   1.000
_cell.angle_alpha   90.00
_cell.angle_beta   90.00
_cell.angle_gamma   90.00
#
_symmetry.space_group_name_H-M   'P 1'
#
loop_
_entity.id
_entity.type
_entity.pdbx_description
1 polymer ?
#
loop_
_entity_poly.entity_id
_entity_poly.type
_entity_poly.pdbx_seq_one_letter_code
_entity_poly.pdbx_strand_id
1 'polypeptide(L)'
;MDRKKIYTMKNTSPMKHIAMKMMFLLSFIFHFHPSSAEYLIEAGVRTGVASYEGQYHYVSPVPNLHAGLQLSFAYHSSRVVGFRFAATIDCHRAGFGKKDYTDTYSVIDVENEPMQVDYTIGYLSERHTVWSVGIPLQLALAKKNVSFYIGPKIVFPLQSRWTEKAEAAALSVYYPTYDNRVYESYPLAASRSFREERQGTVQLPPVQYWLAAELNYDIPVYTAQRVKSYLSVGVYFDYSLSSLTADPSERISLLMLSDTRDGFPLQRIITPVVSAFRQGRRLVTSRNPFDVGIKISYRFAPYNPHRQAFKVCHCND
;
A
#
# COMPACT_ATOMS: atom_id res chain seq x y z
N MET A 1 47.92 -17.23 32.02
CA MET A 1 48.27 -15.90 31.48
C MET A 1 47.69 -15.84 30.04
N ASP A 2 46.38 -15.57 29.91
CA ASP A 2 45.65 -15.62 28.63
C ASP A 2 45.25 -14.22 28.22
N ARG A 3 45.80 -13.76 27.10
CA ARG A 3 45.48 -12.44 26.53
C ARG A 3 44.23 -12.55 25.66
N LYS A 4 43.08 -12.05 26.14
CA LYS A 4 41.88 -11.81 25.33
C LYS A 4 42.16 -10.68 24.33
N LYS A 5 42.20 -11.01 23.03
CA LYS A 5 42.15 -10.03 21.94
C LYS A 5 40.73 -9.51 21.82
N ILE A 6 40.51 -8.24 22.17
CA ILE A 6 39.28 -7.51 21.94
C ILE A 6 39.29 -7.04 20.47
N TYR A 7 38.47 -7.65 19.63
CA TYR A 7 38.20 -7.15 18.30
C TYR A 7 37.14 -6.04 18.39
N THR A 8 37.57 -4.79 18.28
CA THR A 8 36.67 -3.66 18.06
C THR A 8 36.22 -3.66 16.60
N MET A 9 35.02 -4.20 16.33
CA MET A 9 34.33 -3.99 15.05
C MET A 9 33.97 -2.51 14.94
N LYS A 10 34.65 -1.78 14.06
CA LYS A 10 34.21 -0.47 13.58
C LYS A 10 32.95 -0.66 12.75
N ASN A 11 31.80 -0.51 13.40
CA ASN A 11 30.50 -0.55 12.76
C ASN A 11 30.26 0.78 12.04
N THR A 12 30.77 0.92 10.82
CA THR A 12 30.43 2.04 9.95
C THR A 12 29.04 1.75 9.42
N SER A 13 28.05 2.43 9.99
CA SER A 13 26.64 2.33 9.62
C SER A 13 26.45 2.42 8.09
N PRO A 14 25.83 1.42 7.43
CA PRO A 14 25.59 1.43 5.98
C PRO A 14 24.77 2.66 5.51
N MET A 15 24.01 3.27 6.41
CA MET A 15 23.26 4.49 6.16
C MET A 15 24.13 5.70 5.79
N LYS A 16 25.35 5.84 6.36
CA LYS A 16 26.26 6.95 6.02
C LYS A 16 26.77 6.85 4.59
N HIS A 17 27.02 5.65 4.09
CA HIS A 17 27.45 5.43 2.71
C HIS A 17 26.33 5.70 1.69
N ILE A 18 25.09 5.39 2.04
CA ILE A 18 23.92 5.67 1.18
C ILE A 18 23.66 7.19 1.13
N ALA A 19 23.68 7.85 2.29
CA ALA A 19 23.51 9.31 2.36
C ALA A 19 24.61 10.07 1.59
N MET A 20 25.86 9.62 1.68
CA MET A 20 26.97 10.23 0.95
C MET A 20 26.88 10.00 -0.56
N LYS A 21 26.44 8.81 -1.01
CA LYS A 21 26.18 8.53 -2.43
C LYS A 21 25.01 9.36 -2.98
N MET A 22 23.95 9.54 -2.20
CA MET A 22 22.84 10.41 -2.56
C MET A 22 23.25 11.89 -2.63
N MET A 23 24.06 12.39 -1.69
CA MET A 23 24.61 13.74 -1.75
C MET A 23 25.51 13.97 -2.98
N PHE A 24 26.33 12.98 -3.35
CA PHE A 24 27.14 13.03 -4.57
C PHE A 24 26.27 13.04 -5.83
N LEU A 25 25.22 12.24 -5.88
CA LEU A 25 24.26 12.20 -6.99
C LEU A 25 23.52 13.54 -7.13
N LEU A 26 23.05 14.09 -6.02
CA LEU A 26 22.41 15.43 -5.98
C LEU A 26 23.39 16.52 -6.41
N SER A 27 24.64 16.52 -5.93
CA SER A 27 25.67 17.46 -6.33
C SER A 27 25.96 17.39 -7.84
N PHE A 28 26.00 16.20 -8.43
CA PHE A 28 26.19 16.00 -9.86
C PHE A 28 25.02 16.56 -10.68
N ILE A 29 23.79 16.44 -10.19
CA ILE A 29 22.59 17.00 -10.84
C ILE A 29 22.62 18.54 -10.83
N PHE A 30 23.14 19.18 -9.78
CA PHE A 30 23.20 20.63 -9.66
C PHE A 30 24.35 21.29 -10.47
N HIS A 31 25.35 20.52 -10.88
CA HIS A 31 26.50 21.08 -11.64
C HIS A 31 26.25 21.14 -13.16
N PHE A 32 25.21 20.48 -13.68
CA PHE A 32 24.81 20.64 -15.07
C PHE A 32 23.89 21.88 -15.19
N HIS A 33 24.47 23.03 -15.57
CA HIS A 33 23.74 24.22 -15.98
C HIS A 33 23.68 24.33 -17.51
N PRO A 34 22.78 23.63 -18.20
CA PRO A 34 22.53 23.94 -19.59
C PRO A 34 21.67 25.20 -19.67
N SER A 35 21.99 26.09 -20.58
CA SER A 35 21.28 27.33 -20.88
C SER A 35 19.78 27.19 -21.22
N SER A 36 19.27 25.94 -21.33
CA SER A 36 17.90 25.60 -21.67
C SER A 36 17.10 24.95 -20.52
N ALA A 37 17.63 24.91 -19.31
CA ALA A 37 16.97 24.28 -18.18
C ALA A 37 15.63 24.94 -17.85
N GLU A 38 14.60 24.12 -17.59
CA GLU A 38 13.27 24.55 -17.19
C GLU A 38 12.89 23.89 -15.85
N TYR A 39 12.48 24.72 -14.91
CA TYR A 39 11.97 24.29 -13.62
C TYR A 39 10.45 24.29 -13.66
N LEU A 40 9.82 23.24 -13.14
CA LEU A 40 8.38 23.12 -13.05
C LEU A 40 8.00 22.80 -11.62
N ILE A 41 7.05 23.55 -11.08
CA ILE A 41 6.42 23.24 -9.80
C ILE A 41 4.97 22.82 -10.10
N GLU A 42 4.53 21.76 -9.45
CA GLU A 42 3.23 21.17 -9.69
C GLU A 42 2.55 20.79 -8.38
N ALA A 43 1.29 21.17 -8.24
CA ALA A 43 0.42 20.73 -7.16
C ALA A 43 -0.83 20.08 -7.73
N GLY A 44 -1.22 18.94 -7.20
CA GLY A 44 -2.34 18.18 -7.79
C GLY A 44 -3.00 17.20 -6.83
N VAL A 45 -4.12 16.69 -7.31
CA VAL A 45 -4.91 15.63 -6.67
C VAL A 45 -4.82 14.36 -7.50
N ARG A 46 -4.84 13.23 -6.81
CA ARG A 46 -4.81 11.88 -7.38
C ARG A 46 -6.04 11.12 -6.87
N THR A 47 -6.71 10.42 -7.74
CA THR A 47 -7.79 9.52 -7.35
C THR A 47 -7.84 8.31 -8.28
N GLY A 48 -8.25 7.18 -7.75
CA GLY A 48 -8.26 5.96 -8.53
C GLY A 48 -8.68 4.74 -7.71
N VAL A 49 -8.16 3.62 -8.08
CA VAL A 49 -8.45 2.32 -7.48
C VAL A 49 -7.17 1.75 -6.89
N ALA A 50 -7.24 1.33 -5.63
CA ALA A 50 -6.21 0.55 -4.95
C ALA A 50 -6.64 -0.91 -4.86
N SER A 51 -5.70 -1.83 -5.02
CA SER A 51 -5.93 -3.26 -4.85
C SER A 51 -4.66 -3.96 -4.41
N TYR A 52 -4.72 -5.27 -4.28
CA TYR A 52 -3.59 -6.13 -3.98
C TYR A 52 -3.33 -7.11 -5.13
N GLU A 53 -2.08 -7.29 -5.48
CA GLU A 53 -1.60 -8.41 -6.27
C GLU A 53 -0.89 -9.40 -5.35
N GLY A 54 -1.03 -10.71 -5.62
CA GLY A 54 -0.35 -11.71 -4.81
C GLY A 54 -0.98 -13.10 -4.89
N GLN A 55 -0.65 -13.92 -3.90
CA GLN A 55 -1.14 -15.29 -3.80
C GLN A 55 -2.21 -15.40 -2.73
N TYR A 56 -3.41 -15.74 -3.16
CA TYR A 56 -4.61 -15.85 -2.33
C TYR A 56 -5.19 -17.24 -2.44
N HIS A 57 -5.61 -17.78 -1.29
CA HIS A 57 -6.30 -19.06 -1.21
C HIS A 57 -7.68 -18.82 -0.60
N TYR A 58 -8.73 -19.23 -1.31
CA TYR A 58 -10.13 -19.17 -0.86
C TYR A 58 -10.72 -17.76 -0.68
N VAL A 59 -9.96 -16.70 -0.84
CA VAL A 59 -10.42 -15.28 -0.80
C VAL A 59 -9.99 -14.57 -2.07
N SER A 60 -10.63 -13.46 -2.39
CA SER A 60 -10.29 -12.64 -3.55
C SER A 60 -9.99 -11.21 -3.13
N PRO A 61 -9.04 -10.54 -3.78
CA PRO A 61 -8.81 -9.12 -3.54
C PRO A 61 -10.02 -8.31 -3.98
N VAL A 62 -10.39 -7.31 -3.18
CA VAL A 62 -11.48 -6.37 -3.46
C VAL A 62 -10.87 -5.00 -3.68
N PRO A 63 -10.91 -4.50 -4.92
CA PRO A 63 -10.46 -3.14 -5.23
C PRO A 63 -11.32 -2.11 -4.51
N ASN A 64 -10.68 -0.98 -4.12
CA ASN A 64 -11.38 0.11 -3.47
C ASN A 64 -10.72 1.45 -3.83
N LEU A 65 -11.28 2.56 -3.31
CA LEU A 65 -10.87 3.91 -3.65
C LEU A 65 -9.45 4.23 -3.15
N HIS A 66 -8.64 4.83 -4.02
CA HIS A 66 -7.43 5.56 -3.70
C HIS A 66 -7.69 7.06 -3.86
N ALA A 67 -7.15 7.86 -2.93
CA ALA A 67 -7.14 9.32 -3.02
C ALA A 67 -5.84 9.87 -2.45
N GLY A 68 -5.28 10.91 -3.05
CA GLY A 68 -4.05 11.51 -2.60
C GLY A 68 -3.84 12.95 -3.09
N LEU A 69 -2.89 13.61 -2.44
CA LEU A 69 -2.37 14.92 -2.81
C LEU A 69 -0.92 14.77 -3.23
N GLN A 70 -0.48 15.57 -4.18
CA GLN A 70 0.89 15.56 -4.67
C GLN A 70 1.41 16.97 -4.86
N LEU A 71 2.61 17.20 -4.36
CA LEU A 71 3.42 18.39 -4.65
C LEU A 71 4.70 17.90 -5.32
N SER A 72 5.07 18.47 -6.47
CA SER A 72 6.28 18.06 -7.17
C SER A 72 7.09 19.22 -7.71
N PHE A 73 8.39 18.96 -7.82
CA PHE A 73 9.36 19.81 -8.48
C PHE A 73 10.04 19.00 -9.58
N ALA A 74 9.99 19.50 -10.81
CA ALA A 74 10.67 18.88 -11.94
C ALA A 74 11.74 19.82 -12.51
N TYR A 75 12.87 19.23 -12.87
CA TYR A 75 13.96 19.88 -13.55
C TYR A 75 14.20 19.20 -14.90
N HIS A 76 14.06 19.94 -15.99
CA HIS A 76 14.35 19.47 -17.32
C HIS A 76 15.70 20.08 -17.78
N SER A 77 16.71 19.24 -17.91
CA SER A 77 18.04 19.63 -18.41
C SER A 77 18.05 19.85 -19.91
N SER A 78 17.10 19.23 -20.63
CA SER A 78 16.86 19.40 -22.05
C SER A 78 15.36 19.46 -22.33
N ARG A 79 14.97 19.68 -23.59
CA ARG A 79 13.55 19.67 -23.98
C ARG A 79 12.86 18.30 -23.82
N VAL A 80 13.63 17.23 -23.59
CA VAL A 80 13.11 15.86 -23.59
C VAL A 80 13.35 15.16 -22.27
N VAL A 81 14.51 15.36 -21.61
CA VAL A 81 14.92 14.60 -20.43
C VAL A 81 15.07 15.49 -19.22
N GLY A 82 14.62 15.02 -18.09
CA GLY A 82 14.70 15.70 -16.82
C GLY A 82 14.55 14.74 -15.63
N PHE A 83 14.45 15.33 -14.44
CA PHE A 83 14.20 14.62 -13.19
C PHE A 83 13.04 15.26 -12.46
N ARG A 84 12.26 14.47 -11.77
CA ARG A 84 11.18 14.93 -10.90
C ARG A 84 11.34 14.36 -9.50
N PHE A 85 11.24 15.24 -8.54
CA PHE A 85 11.08 14.91 -7.14
C PHE A 85 9.67 15.32 -6.69
N ALA A 86 8.98 14.46 -5.95
CA ALA A 86 7.68 14.82 -5.43
C ALA A 86 7.50 14.34 -3.98
N ALA A 87 6.48 14.91 -3.34
CA ALA A 87 5.94 14.43 -2.08
C ALA A 87 4.45 14.13 -2.29
N THR A 88 4.00 13.00 -1.79
CA THR A 88 2.59 12.59 -1.85
C THR A 88 2.05 12.30 -0.47
N ILE A 89 0.77 12.58 -0.25
CA ILE A 89 0.01 12.10 0.90
C ILE A 89 -1.12 11.28 0.31
N ASP A 90 -1.12 9.99 0.57
CA ASP A 90 -2.01 9.03 -0.07
C ASP A 90 -2.87 8.30 0.97
N CYS A 91 -4.14 8.07 0.65
CA CYS A 91 -5.05 7.21 1.38
C CYS A 91 -5.39 6.01 0.48
N HIS A 92 -4.85 4.86 0.80
CA HIS A 92 -5.10 3.60 0.09
C HIS A 92 -6.20 2.83 0.78
N ARG A 93 -7.20 2.40 0.04
CA ARG A 93 -8.20 1.46 0.51
C ARG A 93 -8.19 0.26 -0.40
N ALA A 94 -8.01 -0.92 0.16
CA ALA A 94 -8.07 -2.19 -0.54
C ALA A 94 -8.49 -3.28 0.45
N GLY A 95 -8.89 -4.44 -0.02
CA GLY A 95 -9.33 -5.47 0.91
C GLY A 95 -9.44 -6.85 0.29
N PHE A 96 -10.10 -7.73 1.02
CA PHE A 96 -10.39 -9.09 0.64
C PHE A 96 -11.87 -9.39 0.85
N GLY A 97 -12.40 -10.30 0.04
CA GLY A 97 -13.79 -10.72 0.18
C GLY A 97 -14.01 -12.16 -0.28
N LYS A 98 -15.04 -12.77 0.28
CA LYS A 98 -15.52 -14.08 -0.11
C LYS A 98 -17.00 -14.21 0.23
N LYS A 99 -17.76 -14.79 -0.68
CA LYS A 99 -19.11 -15.31 -0.40
C LYS A 99 -19.01 -16.79 -0.11
N ASP A 100 -19.88 -17.26 0.77
CA ASP A 100 -20.01 -18.67 1.13
C ASP A 100 -18.65 -19.33 1.49
N TYR A 101 -17.92 -18.69 2.40
CA TYR A 101 -16.67 -19.21 2.91
C TYR A 101 -16.96 -20.33 3.91
N THR A 102 -16.50 -21.54 3.61
CA THR A 102 -16.64 -22.70 4.50
C THR A 102 -15.29 -23.15 5.00
N ASP A 103 -15.18 -23.51 6.26
CA ASP A 103 -13.97 -24.10 6.84
C ASP A 103 -14.32 -25.06 7.97
N THR A 104 -13.35 -25.88 8.31
CA THR A 104 -13.43 -26.90 9.35
C THR A 104 -12.14 -26.87 10.16
N TYR A 105 -12.24 -26.85 11.47
CA TYR A 105 -11.10 -27.00 12.35
C TYR A 105 -11.42 -27.92 13.53
N SER A 106 -10.39 -28.58 14.07
CA SER A 106 -10.51 -29.43 15.23
C SER A 106 -9.99 -28.70 16.47
N VAL A 107 -10.70 -28.86 17.58
CA VAL A 107 -10.36 -28.31 18.89
C VAL A 107 -10.75 -29.31 19.96
N ILE A 108 -10.18 -29.19 21.14
CA ILE A 108 -10.56 -29.98 22.32
C ILE A 108 -11.48 -29.11 23.15
N ASP A 109 -12.61 -29.64 23.57
CA ASP A 109 -13.58 -28.93 24.42
C ASP A 109 -13.15 -28.92 25.89
N VAL A 110 -13.98 -28.32 26.75
CA VAL A 110 -13.71 -28.19 28.20
C VAL A 110 -13.69 -29.55 28.94
N GLU A 111 -14.34 -30.57 28.38
CA GLU A 111 -14.39 -31.94 28.92
C GLU A 111 -13.22 -32.79 28.41
N ASN A 112 -12.28 -32.15 27.69
CA ASN A 112 -11.13 -32.80 27.04
C ASN A 112 -11.51 -33.73 25.91
N GLU A 113 -12.69 -33.55 25.29
CA GLU A 113 -13.17 -34.30 24.17
C GLU A 113 -12.79 -33.64 22.83
N PRO A 114 -12.34 -34.41 21.84
CA PRO A 114 -12.06 -33.86 20.51
C PRO A 114 -13.37 -33.49 19.84
N MET A 115 -13.47 -32.28 19.35
CA MET A 115 -14.59 -31.80 18.55
C MET A 115 -14.11 -31.15 17.25
N GLN A 116 -14.92 -31.33 16.22
CA GLN A 116 -14.74 -30.70 14.92
C GLN A 116 -15.80 -29.63 14.73
N VAL A 117 -15.36 -28.43 14.43
CA VAL A 117 -16.23 -27.28 14.18
C VAL A 117 -16.28 -27.00 12.69
N ASP A 118 -17.48 -27.17 12.12
CA ASP A 118 -17.76 -26.81 10.73
C ASP A 118 -18.55 -25.52 10.70
N TYR A 119 -18.09 -24.54 9.91
CA TYR A 119 -18.78 -23.25 9.80
C TYR A 119 -18.85 -22.73 8.37
N THR A 120 -19.89 -21.94 8.11
CA THR A 120 -20.08 -21.24 6.86
C THR A 120 -20.27 -19.76 7.14
N ILE A 121 -19.48 -18.90 6.52
CA ILE A 121 -19.65 -17.46 6.52
C ILE A 121 -20.25 -17.08 5.17
N GLY A 122 -21.50 -16.63 5.16
CA GLY A 122 -22.22 -16.26 3.93
C GLY A 122 -21.60 -15.05 3.24
N TYR A 123 -21.08 -14.09 4.01
CA TYR A 123 -20.35 -12.93 3.49
C TYR A 123 -19.19 -12.55 4.39
N LEU A 124 -18.00 -12.55 3.81
CA LEU A 124 -16.76 -12.09 4.44
C LEU A 124 -16.23 -10.91 3.65
N SER A 125 -15.91 -9.81 4.33
CA SER A 125 -15.26 -8.65 3.75
C SER A 125 -14.28 -8.04 4.74
N GLU A 126 -13.02 -7.97 4.37
CA GLU A 126 -11.99 -7.24 5.10
C GLU A 126 -11.52 -6.06 4.27
N ARG A 127 -11.47 -4.88 4.87
CA ARG A 127 -11.00 -3.65 4.25
C ARG A 127 -9.83 -3.09 5.03
N HIS A 128 -8.76 -2.78 4.33
CA HIS A 128 -7.61 -2.05 4.85
C HIS A 128 -7.70 -0.60 4.43
N THR A 129 -7.39 0.31 5.35
CA THR A 129 -7.22 1.74 5.08
C THR A 129 -5.86 2.14 5.57
N VAL A 130 -5.00 2.61 4.67
CA VAL A 130 -3.62 3.00 4.96
C VAL A 130 -3.41 4.45 4.52
N TRP A 131 -3.01 5.29 5.49
CA TRP A 131 -2.51 6.63 5.21
C TRP A 131 -1.00 6.57 5.14
N SER A 132 -0.42 7.20 4.11
CA SER A 132 1.01 7.17 3.88
C SER A 132 1.53 8.49 3.30
N VAL A 133 2.81 8.75 3.54
CA VAL A 133 3.59 9.76 2.82
C VAL A 133 4.51 9.05 1.86
N GLY A 134 4.54 9.51 0.61
CA GLY A 134 5.39 8.96 -0.44
C GLY A 134 6.35 10.00 -1.00
N ILE A 135 7.55 9.55 -1.35
CA ILE A 135 8.60 10.38 -1.96
C ILE A 135 9.03 9.70 -3.27
N PRO A 136 8.37 10.00 -4.41
CA PRO A 136 8.81 9.53 -5.71
C PRO A 136 10.01 10.33 -6.23
N LEU A 137 11.01 9.60 -6.76
CA LEU A 137 12.17 10.09 -7.47
C LEU A 137 12.11 9.56 -8.89
N GLN A 138 11.81 10.41 -9.86
CA GLN A 138 11.43 9.94 -11.18
C GLN A 138 12.29 10.56 -12.28
N LEU A 139 12.61 9.76 -13.28
CA LEU A 139 13.06 10.24 -14.57
C LEU A 139 11.87 10.88 -15.29
N ALA A 140 12.10 12.06 -15.85
CA ALA A 140 11.11 12.81 -16.59
C ALA A 140 11.45 12.77 -18.10
N LEU A 141 10.49 12.36 -18.90
CA LEU A 141 10.55 12.41 -20.34
C LEU A 141 9.41 13.28 -20.85
N ALA A 142 9.73 14.40 -21.51
CA ALA A 142 8.71 15.32 -21.98
C ALA A 142 8.89 15.59 -23.49
N LYS A 143 7.77 15.61 -24.22
CA LYS A 143 7.73 15.98 -25.63
C LYS A 143 6.46 16.74 -25.91
N LYS A 144 6.60 18.01 -26.34
CA LYS A 144 5.46 18.93 -26.54
C LYS A 144 4.65 19.05 -25.24
N ASN A 145 3.39 18.64 -25.28
CA ASN A 145 2.44 18.72 -24.16
C ASN A 145 2.31 17.40 -23.38
N VAL A 146 3.08 16.39 -23.72
CA VAL A 146 3.04 15.08 -23.06
C VAL A 146 4.29 14.91 -22.20
N SER A 147 4.10 14.48 -20.97
CA SER A 147 5.19 14.16 -20.06
C SER A 147 4.96 12.78 -19.42
N PHE A 148 6.02 11.98 -19.41
CA PHE A 148 6.06 10.67 -18.77
C PHE A 148 7.09 10.69 -17.65
N TYR A 149 6.71 10.16 -16.50
CA TYR A 149 7.54 10.07 -15.31
C TYR A 149 7.59 8.63 -14.83
N ILE A 150 8.77 8.11 -14.52
CA ILE A 150 8.94 6.77 -13.98
C ILE A 150 10.12 6.73 -13.02
N GLY A 151 9.97 6.00 -11.91
CA GLY A 151 11.07 5.81 -10.96
C GLY A 151 10.63 5.22 -9.63
N PRO A 152 11.58 5.02 -8.72
CA PRO A 152 11.31 4.53 -7.38
C PRO A 152 10.52 5.57 -6.57
N LYS A 153 9.65 5.06 -5.69
CA LYS A 153 8.91 5.81 -4.68
C LYS A 153 9.16 5.16 -3.31
N ILE A 154 9.63 5.94 -2.36
CA ILE A 154 9.75 5.50 -0.96
C ILE A 154 8.47 5.89 -0.26
N VAL A 155 7.84 4.94 0.43
CA VAL A 155 6.55 5.15 1.11
C VAL A 155 6.70 4.89 2.60
N PHE A 156 6.19 5.81 3.41
CA PHE A 156 6.15 5.75 4.87
C PHE A 156 4.70 5.64 5.31
N PRO A 157 4.22 4.45 5.74
CA PRO A 157 2.90 4.31 6.33
C PRO A 157 2.82 5.11 7.64
N LEU A 158 1.81 5.97 7.75
CA LEU A 158 1.55 6.77 8.96
C LEU A 158 0.54 6.08 9.86
N GLN A 159 -0.52 5.54 9.27
CA GLN A 159 -1.60 4.87 9.95
C GLN A 159 -2.15 3.76 9.08
N SER A 160 -2.38 2.60 9.68
CA SER A 160 -3.04 1.48 9.01
C SER A 160 -4.12 0.89 9.89
N ARG A 161 -5.30 0.71 9.32
CA ARG A 161 -6.45 0.09 9.99
C ARG A 161 -7.04 -0.98 9.09
N TRP A 162 -7.53 -2.04 9.71
CA TRP A 162 -8.40 -3.01 9.04
C TRP A 162 -9.78 -2.98 9.68
N THR A 163 -10.78 -3.22 8.88
CA THR A 163 -12.17 -3.41 9.31
C THR A 163 -12.67 -4.66 8.62
N GLU A 164 -13.14 -5.61 9.40
CA GLU A 164 -13.68 -6.88 8.92
C GLU A 164 -15.16 -6.97 9.24
N LYS A 165 -15.93 -7.47 8.29
CA LYS A 165 -17.35 -7.76 8.41
C LYS A 165 -17.57 -9.21 8.02
N ALA A 166 -18.13 -9.98 8.92
CA ALA A 166 -18.50 -11.36 8.67
C ALA A 166 -19.98 -11.59 9.04
N GLU A 167 -20.69 -12.21 8.12
CA GLU A 167 -22.07 -12.65 8.34
C GLU A 167 -22.07 -14.18 8.25
N ALA A 168 -22.20 -14.84 9.40
CA ALA A 168 -22.25 -16.31 9.42
C ALA A 168 -23.61 -16.82 9.01
N ALA A 169 -23.60 -17.89 8.20
CA ALA A 169 -24.79 -18.56 7.73
C ALA A 169 -25.09 -19.86 8.52
N ALA A 170 -24.06 -20.60 8.94
CA ALA A 170 -24.23 -21.88 9.63
C ALA A 170 -23.01 -22.21 10.50
N LEU A 171 -23.26 -22.90 11.59
CA LEU A 171 -22.27 -23.48 12.48
C LEU A 171 -22.76 -24.84 12.94
N SER A 172 -21.92 -25.87 12.89
CA SER A 172 -22.18 -27.19 13.46
C SER A 172 -20.93 -27.71 14.16
N VAL A 173 -21.15 -28.51 15.20
CA VAL A 173 -20.09 -29.15 15.97
C VAL A 173 -20.30 -30.68 15.85
N TYR A 174 -19.23 -31.40 15.50
CA TYR A 174 -19.22 -32.83 15.43
C TYR A 174 -18.27 -33.39 16.49
N TYR A 175 -18.78 -34.35 17.26
CA TYR A 175 -18.02 -35.10 18.25
C TYR A 175 -17.69 -36.51 17.72
N PRO A 176 -16.45 -36.74 17.27
CA PRO A 176 -16.08 -38.03 16.68
C PRO A 176 -16.23 -39.22 17.64
N THR A 177 -15.99 -39.00 18.93
CA THR A 177 -16.07 -40.02 19.98
C THR A 177 -17.47 -40.63 20.07
N TYR A 178 -18.49 -39.82 19.84
CA TYR A 178 -19.89 -40.23 19.97
C TYR A 178 -20.62 -40.37 18.63
N ASP A 179 -19.91 -40.15 17.52
CA ASP A 179 -20.49 -40.05 16.17
C ASP A 179 -21.74 -39.16 16.14
N ASN A 180 -21.69 -38.06 16.93
CA ASN A 180 -22.81 -37.18 17.10
C ASN A 180 -22.50 -35.78 16.53
N ARG A 181 -23.45 -35.28 15.73
CA ARG A 181 -23.39 -33.92 15.16
C ARG A 181 -24.44 -33.04 15.81
N VAL A 182 -24.00 -32.04 16.52
CA VAL A 182 -24.88 -31.05 17.16
C VAL A 182 -25.10 -29.89 16.20
N TYR A 183 -26.30 -29.77 15.70
CA TYR A 183 -26.76 -28.63 14.94
C TYR A 183 -27.46 -27.65 15.89
N GLU A 184 -26.90 -26.47 16.08
CA GLU A 184 -27.58 -25.29 16.66
C GLU A 184 -28.32 -25.46 18.02
N SER A 185 -28.30 -26.62 18.70
CA SER A 185 -29.12 -26.84 19.91
C SER A 185 -28.51 -26.37 21.20
N TYR A 186 -27.28 -26.00 21.22
CA TYR A 186 -26.58 -25.42 22.38
C TYR A 186 -26.74 -23.87 22.41
N PRO A 187 -26.37 -23.19 23.49
CA PRO A 187 -26.43 -21.72 23.56
C PRO A 187 -25.70 -20.98 22.45
N LEU A 188 -24.89 -21.67 21.64
CA LEU A 188 -24.40 -21.25 20.31
C LEU A 188 -25.53 -20.95 19.31
N ALA A 189 -26.69 -21.58 19.50
CA ALA A 189 -27.84 -21.45 18.62
C ALA A 189 -28.60 -20.14 18.71
N ALA A 190 -28.29 -19.30 19.66
CA ALA A 190 -28.97 -18.01 19.80
C ALA A 190 -28.75 -17.07 18.61
N SER A 191 -27.97 -17.49 17.59
CA SER A 191 -27.81 -16.68 16.40
C SER A 191 -27.68 -17.51 15.14
N ARG A 192 -28.80 -17.82 14.52
CA ARG A 192 -28.87 -18.36 13.15
C ARG A 192 -28.18 -17.48 12.11
N SER A 193 -28.00 -16.21 12.41
CA SER A 193 -27.18 -15.29 11.65
C SER A 193 -26.50 -14.34 12.62
N PHE A 194 -25.18 -14.33 12.67
CA PHE A 194 -24.48 -13.24 13.37
C PHE A 194 -23.80 -12.34 12.35
N ARG A 195 -23.88 -11.06 12.62
CA ARG A 195 -23.10 -10.06 11.92
C ARG A 195 -22.10 -9.49 12.90
N GLU A 196 -20.85 -9.76 12.65
CA GLU A 196 -19.76 -9.17 13.43
C GLU A 196 -19.00 -8.16 12.61
N GLU A 197 -18.68 -7.05 13.21
CA GLU A 197 -17.78 -6.04 12.67
C GLU A 197 -16.64 -5.85 13.66
N ARG A 198 -15.41 -6.04 13.17
CA ARG A 198 -14.20 -5.86 13.95
C ARG A 198 -13.26 -4.90 13.27
N GLN A 199 -12.44 -4.24 14.05
CA GLN A 199 -11.43 -3.33 13.56
C GLN A 199 -10.15 -3.48 14.38
N GLY A 200 -9.03 -3.16 13.73
CA GLY A 200 -7.73 -3.20 14.37
C GLY A 200 -6.68 -2.49 13.52
N THR A 201 -5.44 -2.61 13.94
CA THR A 201 -4.28 -2.05 13.24
C THR A 201 -3.57 -3.16 12.47
N VAL A 202 -3.10 -2.84 11.26
CA VAL A 202 -2.21 -3.71 10.49
C VAL A 202 -0.77 -3.27 10.77
N GLN A 203 0.09 -4.20 11.17
CA GLN A 203 1.51 -3.91 11.25
C GLN A 203 2.08 -3.88 9.83
N LEU A 204 2.60 -2.74 9.43
CA LEU A 204 3.27 -2.54 8.15
C LEU A 204 4.75 -2.22 8.36
N PRO A 205 5.63 -2.61 7.43
CA PRO A 205 7.01 -2.15 7.45
C PRO A 205 7.07 -0.62 7.49
N PRO A 206 7.97 -0.02 8.31
CA PRO A 206 8.04 1.44 8.47
C PRO A 206 8.47 2.14 7.17
N VAL A 207 9.11 1.42 6.27
CA VAL A 207 9.52 1.90 4.95
C VAL A 207 9.16 0.86 3.91
N GLN A 208 8.54 1.30 2.83
CA GLN A 208 8.19 0.48 1.70
C GLN A 208 8.78 1.06 0.41
N TYR A 209 9.13 0.19 -0.53
CA TYR A 209 9.67 0.58 -1.83
C TYR A 209 8.63 0.27 -2.91
N TRP A 210 8.34 1.28 -3.71
CA TRP A 210 7.37 1.21 -4.78
C TRP A 210 7.99 1.63 -6.10
N LEU A 211 7.39 1.24 -7.20
CA LEU A 211 7.61 1.79 -8.53
C LEU A 211 6.45 2.73 -8.83
N ALA A 212 6.76 3.96 -9.22
CA ALA A 212 5.77 4.96 -9.59
C ALA A 212 5.94 5.34 -11.06
N ALA A 213 4.84 5.33 -11.80
CA ALA A 213 4.79 5.78 -13.19
C ALA A 213 3.62 6.73 -13.41
N GLU A 214 3.82 7.77 -14.23
CA GLU A 214 2.79 8.75 -14.56
C GLU A 214 2.92 9.18 -16.02
N LEU A 215 1.78 9.33 -16.69
CA LEU A 215 1.66 9.90 -18.02
C LEU A 215 0.70 11.07 -17.96
N ASN A 216 1.18 12.27 -18.30
CA ASN A 216 0.41 13.50 -18.19
C ASN A 216 0.32 14.23 -19.54
N TYR A 217 -0.79 14.92 -19.75
CA TYR A 217 -1.02 15.85 -20.83
C TYR A 217 -1.22 17.27 -20.27
N ASP A 218 -0.42 18.22 -20.76
CA ASP A 218 -0.38 19.59 -20.29
C ASP A 218 -1.19 20.51 -21.20
N ILE A 219 -2.25 21.10 -20.67
CA ILE A 219 -3.12 22.07 -21.33
C ILE A 219 -2.66 23.47 -20.91
N PRO A 220 -2.15 24.32 -21.82
CA PRO A 220 -1.72 25.65 -21.47
C PRO A 220 -2.93 26.50 -21.02
N VAL A 221 -2.86 27.05 -19.81
CA VAL A 221 -3.92 27.89 -19.24
C VAL A 221 -3.56 29.36 -19.39
N TYR A 222 -2.29 29.70 -19.10
CA TYR A 222 -1.83 31.08 -19.13
C TYR A 222 -0.38 31.10 -19.60
N THR A 223 -0.08 32.03 -20.52
CA THR A 223 1.28 32.27 -21.02
C THR A 223 1.51 33.78 -21.05
N ALA A 224 2.21 34.29 -20.04
CA ALA A 224 2.76 35.64 -20.07
C ALA A 224 4.25 35.59 -20.36
N GLN A 225 4.86 36.73 -20.66
CA GLN A 225 6.30 36.84 -20.99
C GLN A 225 7.20 36.19 -19.91
N ARG A 226 6.74 36.09 -18.66
CA ARG A 226 7.56 35.64 -17.51
C ARG A 226 7.10 34.37 -16.81
N VAL A 227 5.86 33.92 -17.03
CA VAL A 227 5.31 32.73 -16.35
C VAL A 227 4.45 31.93 -17.32
N LYS A 228 4.65 30.63 -17.35
CA LYS A 228 3.79 29.70 -18.06
C LYS A 228 3.09 28.80 -17.06
N SER A 229 1.79 28.64 -17.20
CA SER A 229 1.04 27.74 -16.38
C SER A 229 0.21 26.78 -17.21
N TYR A 230 0.03 25.57 -16.69
CA TYR A 230 -0.64 24.47 -17.35
C TYR A 230 -1.60 23.80 -16.38
N LEU A 231 -2.75 23.40 -16.89
CA LEU A 231 -3.56 22.35 -16.28
C LEU A 231 -3.04 21.02 -16.81
N SER A 232 -2.58 20.16 -15.93
CA SER A 232 -2.05 18.84 -16.29
C SER A 232 -3.05 17.77 -15.89
N VAL A 233 -3.45 16.94 -16.85
CA VAL A 233 -4.32 15.79 -16.64
C VAL A 233 -3.56 14.54 -17.03
N GLY A 234 -3.58 13.53 -16.19
CA GLY A 234 -2.82 12.32 -16.44
C GLY A 234 -3.36 11.08 -15.78
N VAL A 235 -2.72 9.99 -16.09
CA VAL A 235 -2.90 8.69 -15.44
C VAL A 235 -1.65 8.35 -14.65
N TYR A 236 -1.82 7.65 -13.53
CA TYR A 236 -0.71 7.16 -12.73
C TYR A 236 -0.89 5.69 -12.40
N PHE A 237 0.23 5.05 -12.12
CA PHE A 237 0.33 3.69 -11.66
C PHE A 237 1.46 3.60 -10.63
N ASP A 238 1.11 3.17 -9.41
CA ASP A 238 2.06 2.93 -8.33
C ASP A 238 1.97 1.44 -7.94
N TYR A 239 3.10 0.77 -7.84
CA TYR A 239 3.19 -0.66 -7.52
C TYR A 239 4.21 -0.90 -6.41
N SER A 240 3.81 -1.60 -5.35
CA SER A 240 4.71 -1.97 -4.27
C SER A 240 5.64 -3.11 -4.67
N LEU A 241 6.93 -2.86 -4.55
CA LEU A 241 7.97 -3.88 -4.70
C LEU A 241 8.18 -4.69 -3.41
N SER A 242 7.63 -4.19 -2.29
CA SER A 242 7.71 -4.84 -0.99
C SER A 242 6.44 -5.65 -0.76
N SER A 243 6.56 -6.97 -0.67
CA SER A 243 5.42 -7.79 -0.27
C SER A 243 5.10 -7.56 1.20
N LEU A 244 3.83 -7.29 1.47
CA LEU A 244 3.30 -7.15 2.83
C LEU A 244 2.85 -8.53 3.31
N THR A 245 3.78 -9.35 3.76
CA THR A 245 3.45 -10.62 4.43
C THR A 245 3.20 -10.37 5.90
N ALA A 246 2.06 -10.80 6.42
CA ALA A 246 1.90 -10.99 7.84
C ALA A 246 2.64 -12.29 8.22
N ASP A 247 3.47 -12.25 9.25
CA ASP A 247 4.03 -13.46 9.84
C ASP A 247 3.27 -13.75 11.14
N PRO A 248 2.17 -14.52 11.07
CA PRO A 248 1.41 -14.85 12.25
C PRO A 248 2.22 -15.86 13.09
N SER A 249 2.37 -15.55 14.36
CA SER A 249 2.99 -16.44 15.34
C SER A 249 2.21 -17.75 15.53
N GLU A 250 0.92 -17.77 15.17
CA GLU A 250 0.02 -18.89 15.37
C GLU A 250 -0.79 -19.21 14.10
N ARG A 251 -1.08 -20.50 13.87
CA ARG A 251 -1.93 -20.99 12.78
C ARG A 251 -3.37 -20.97 13.24
N ILE A 252 -4.05 -19.86 13.07
CA ILE A 252 -5.41 -19.64 13.57
C ILE A 252 -6.40 -19.67 12.41
N SER A 253 -7.50 -20.40 12.56
CA SER A 253 -8.63 -20.35 11.62
C SER A 253 -9.29 -18.99 11.61
N LEU A 254 -10.00 -18.65 10.53
CA LEU A 254 -10.69 -17.38 10.39
C LEU A 254 -11.71 -17.15 11.50
N LEU A 255 -12.47 -18.16 11.86
CA LEU A 255 -13.38 -18.17 13.01
C LEU A 255 -12.87 -19.16 14.05
N MET A 256 -12.71 -18.70 15.27
CA MET A 256 -12.42 -19.55 16.43
C MET A 256 -13.50 -19.37 17.48
N LEU A 257 -13.84 -20.47 18.14
CA LEU A 257 -14.62 -20.45 19.38
C LEU A 257 -13.61 -20.41 20.51
N SER A 258 -13.61 -19.32 21.32
CA SER A 258 -12.82 -19.28 22.54
C SER A 258 -13.65 -19.80 23.69
N ASP A 259 -13.09 -20.73 24.43
CA ASP A 259 -13.63 -21.13 25.72
C ASP A 259 -13.33 -20.05 26.75
N THR A 260 -14.39 -19.46 27.32
CA THR A 260 -14.26 -18.67 28.54
C THR A 260 -14.49 -19.61 29.71
N ARG A 261 -13.43 -19.89 30.49
CA ARG A 261 -13.42 -20.79 31.66
C ARG A 261 -14.53 -20.55 32.71
N ASP A 262 -15.34 -19.54 32.55
CA ASP A 262 -16.40 -19.13 33.46
C ASP A 262 -17.82 -19.40 32.93
N GLY A 263 -17.98 -20.46 32.10
CA GLY A 263 -19.29 -20.99 31.72
C GLY A 263 -20.19 -20.00 30.98
N PHE A 264 -20.12 -20.04 29.65
CA PHE A 264 -21.02 -19.40 28.67
C PHE A 264 -21.11 -17.87 28.63
N PRO A 265 -21.05 -17.27 27.42
CA PRO A 265 -21.12 -17.90 26.09
C PRO A 265 -19.74 -18.02 25.45
N LEU A 266 -19.57 -19.06 24.62
CA LEU A 266 -18.44 -19.20 23.72
C LEU A 266 -18.24 -17.88 22.95
N GLN A 267 -17.13 -17.18 23.19
CA GLN A 267 -16.80 -16.00 22.42
C GLN A 267 -16.31 -16.42 21.05
N ARG A 268 -16.91 -15.84 20.02
CA ARG A 268 -16.45 -16.00 18.65
C ARG A 268 -15.32 -15.02 18.41
N ILE A 269 -14.19 -15.51 17.98
CA ILE A 269 -13.04 -14.68 17.61
C ILE A 269 -12.89 -14.80 16.09
N ILE A 270 -13.05 -13.69 15.38
CA ILE A 270 -12.73 -13.59 13.97
C ILE A 270 -11.30 -13.07 13.84
N THR A 271 -10.50 -13.81 13.10
CA THR A 271 -9.10 -13.47 12.84
C THR A 271 -9.00 -12.75 11.50
N PRO A 272 -8.21 -11.66 11.37
CA PRO A 272 -8.03 -10.99 10.11
C PRO A 272 -7.65 -11.96 8.99
N VAL A 273 -8.26 -11.80 7.82
CA VAL A 273 -8.04 -12.65 6.63
C VAL A 273 -6.55 -12.79 6.30
N VAL A 274 -5.80 -11.70 6.47
CA VAL A 274 -4.34 -11.67 6.20
C VAL A 274 -3.53 -12.55 7.15
N SER A 275 -4.06 -12.87 8.33
CA SER A 275 -3.42 -13.71 9.34
C SER A 275 -4.06 -15.10 9.45
N ALA A 276 -5.17 -15.33 8.77
CA ALA A 276 -5.96 -16.54 8.91
C ALA A 276 -5.45 -17.70 8.06
N PHE A 277 -5.73 -18.90 8.54
CA PHE A 277 -5.43 -20.17 7.89
C PHE A 277 -6.71 -20.96 7.61
N ARG A 278 -6.66 -21.79 6.57
CA ARG A 278 -7.65 -22.81 6.28
C ARG A 278 -6.94 -24.13 5.99
N GLN A 279 -7.26 -25.18 6.73
CA GLN A 279 -6.65 -26.52 6.56
C GLN A 279 -5.10 -26.46 6.48
N GLY A 280 -4.48 -25.65 7.34
CA GLY A 280 -3.03 -25.49 7.41
C GLY A 280 -2.42 -24.61 6.32
N ARG A 281 -3.21 -24.02 5.40
CA ARG A 281 -2.74 -23.08 4.38
C ARG A 281 -3.17 -21.65 4.72
N ARG A 282 -2.28 -20.69 4.57
CA ARG A 282 -2.62 -19.25 4.72
C ARG A 282 -3.63 -18.83 3.67
N LEU A 283 -4.60 -17.99 4.06
CA LEU A 283 -5.53 -17.37 3.12
C LEU A 283 -4.83 -16.35 2.22
N VAL A 284 -3.87 -15.63 2.76
CA VAL A 284 -3.05 -14.65 2.03
C VAL A 284 -1.58 -14.97 2.26
N THR A 285 -0.88 -15.46 1.24
CA THR A 285 0.55 -15.80 1.34
C THR A 285 1.43 -14.61 1.02
N SER A 286 1.07 -13.83 0.01
CA SER A 286 1.77 -12.60 -0.37
C SER A 286 0.77 -11.57 -0.85
N ARG A 287 1.07 -10.29 -0.64
CA ARG A 287 0.27 -9.19 -1.14
C ARG A 287 1.16 -7.98 -1.45
N ASN A 288 1.07 -7.51 -2.66
CA ASN A 288 1.72 -6.30 -3.12
C ASN A 288 0.63 -5.28 -3.44
N PRO A 289 0.50 -4.20 -2.67
CA PRO A 289 -0.46 -3.16 -2.99
C PRO A 289 -0.08 -2.45 -4.29
N PHE A 290 -1.08 -2.09 -5.07
CA PHE A 290 -0.93 -1.24 -6.25
C PHE A 290 -2.09 -0.26 -6.36
N ASP A 291 -1.82 0.86 -7.01
CA ASP A 291 -2.78 1.92 -7.28
C ASP A 291 -2.74 2.32 -8.74
N VAL A 292 -3.90 2.52 -9.33
CA VAL A 292 -4.05 3.07 -10.67
C VAL A 292 -5.17 4.10 -10.70
N GLY A 293 -4.94 5.20 -11.39
CA GLY A 293 -5.97 6.24 -11.41
C GLY A 293 -5.63 7.43 -12.28
N ILE A 294 -6.39 8.49 -12.07
CA ILE A 294 -6.23 9.77 -12.73
C ILE A 294 -5.64 10.81 -11.78
N LYS A 295 -4.90 11.73 -12.37
CA LYS A 295 -4.32 12.89 -11.68
C LYS A 295 -4.76 14.15 -12.40
N ILE A 296 -5.11 15.16 -11.62
CA ILE A 296 -5.34 16.52 -12.12
C ILE A 296 -4.45 17.43 -11.30
N SER A 297 -3.65 18.25 -11.97
CA SER A 297 -2.69 19.12 -11.30
C SER A 297 -2.55 20.46 -12.01
N TYR A 298 -2.21 21.45 -11.24
CA TYR A 298 -1.78 22.75 -11.74
C TYR A 298 -0.26 22.81 -11.71
N ARG A 299 0.32 23.14 -12.87
CA ARG A 299 1.76 23.20 -13.10
C ARG A 299 2.15 24.59 -13.53
N PHE A 300 3.22 25.12 -12.97
CA PHE A 300 3.78 26.39 -13.41
C PHE A 300 5.30 26.32 -13.56
N ALA A 301 5.80 27.02 -14.57
CA ALA A 301 7.21 27.23 -14.82
C ALA A 301 7.56 28.64 -14.32
N PRO A 302 8.32 28.79 -13.22
CA PRO A 302 8.82 30.09 -12.81
C PRO A 302 9.78 30.67 -13.84
N TYR A 303 9.82 31.97 -13.92
CA TYR A 303 10.65 32.70 -14.85
C TYR A 303 12.15 32.37 -14.72
N ASN A 304 12.77 31.98 -15.83
CA ASN A 304 14.22 31.83 -15.91
C ASN A 304 14.84 33.01 -16.68
N PRO A 305 15.52 33.95 -15.96
CA PRO A 305 16.08 35.16 -16.57
C PRO A 305 17.17 34.85 -17.62
N HIS A 306 17.87 33.73 -17.50
CA HIS A 306 18.96 33.36 -18.40
C HIS A 306 18.50 32.97 -19.81
N ARG A 307 17.21 32.68 -20.01
CA ARG A 307 16.66 32.33 -21.34
C ARG A 307 16.50 33.51 -22.29
N GLN A 308 16.49 34.76 -21.81
CA GLN A 308 16.32 35.96 -22.63
C GLN A 308 17.62 36.59 -23.09
N ALA A 309 18.74 36.36 -22.40
CA ALA A 309 20.02 36.95 -22.77
C ALA A 309 20.54 36.50 -24.16
N PHE A 310 20.09 35.34 -24.66
CA PHE A 310 20.52 34.81 -25.97
C PHE A 310 19.62 35.16 -27.17
N LYS A 311 18.46 35.83 -26.93
CA LYS A 311 17.58 36.24 -28.04
C LYS A 311 17.74 37.67 -28.52
N VAL A 312 18.63 38.47 -27.89
CA VAL A 312 18.76 39.90 -28.19
C VAL A 312 19.91 40.20 -29.15
N CYS A 313 20.69 39.23 -29.56
CA CYS A 313 21.83 39.51 -30.49
C CYS A 313 21.64 38.79 -31.84
N HIS A 314 20.56 39.07 -32.57
CA HIS A 314 20.51 38.93 -34.04
C HIS A 314 19.47 39.90 -34.60
N CYS A 315 19.74 41.16 -34.49
CA CYS A 315 19.19 42.20 -35.35
C CYS A 315 20.30 43.21 -35.54
N ASN A 316 20.85 43.19 -36.70
CA ASN A 316 21.65 44.19 -37.40
C ASN A 316 22.91 43.51 -37.95
N ASP A 317 22.72 43.01 -39.19
CA ASP A 317 23.42 43.54 -40.37
C ASP A 317 22.75 42.96 -41.63
#